data_9b7eac0a4b34ea2b60b717b909ed498e
#
_entry.id   9b7eac0a4b34ea2b60b717b909ed498e
#
_cell.length_a   1.000
_cell.length_b   1.000
_cell.length_c   1.000
_cell.angle_alpha   90.00
_cell.angle_beta   90.00
_cell.angle_gamma   90.00
#
_symmetry.space_group_name_H-M   'P 1'
#
loop_
_entity.id
_entity.type
_entity.pdbx_description
1 polymer ?
#
loop_
_entity_poly.entity_id
_entity_poly.type
_entity_poly.pdbx_seq_one_letter_code
_entity_poly.pdbx_strand_id
1 'polypeptide(L)'
;EECLRNLLEYLKENDLQALFILSPTVMEEEKQKMYNYIEDMVNASGYEFLNMNDYYEELGFDFAADFSDYGGHVNGVGAQKCTAFLSSYIAKNYGLEDKRGEMGFESWDAAYEQWKQELEEAKKTIAKHIEEKDFADAPVEEPE
;
A
#
# COMPACT_ATOMS: atom_id res chain seq x y z
N GLU A 1 1.71 19.67 8.29
CA GLU A 1 3.15 19.92 8.41
C GLU A 1 3.61 19.73 9.85
N GLU A 2 3.08 20.49 10.81
CA GLU A 2 3.49 20.45 12.23
C GLU A 2 3.38 19.03 12.82
N CYS A 3 2.30 18.31 12.59
CA CYS A 3 2.13 16.94 13.09
C CYS A 3 3.21 15.99 12.57
N LEU A 4 3.60 16.11 11.29
CA LEU A 4 4.65 15.27 10.72
C LEU A 4 6.03 15.63 11.32
N ARG A 5 6.32 16.93 11.51
CA ARG A 5 7.56 17.36 12.19
C ARG A 5 7.65 16.78 13.60
N ASN A 6 6.57 16.90 14.37
CA ASN A 6 6.52 16.37 15.74
C ASN A 6 6.69 14.84 15.76
N LEU A 7 6.12 14.12 14.77
CA LEU A 7 6.33 12.68 14.64
C LEU A 7 7.79 12.33 14.34
N LEU A 8 8.41 13.03 13.39
CA LEU A 8 9.80 12.80 13.00
C LEU A 8 10.78 13.11 14.16
N GLU A 9 10.51 14.18 14.92
CA GLU A 9 11.26 14.50 16.14
C GLU A 9 11.09 13.40 17.20
N TYR A 10 9.86 12.96 17.46
CA TYR A 10 9.58 11.89 18.41
C TYR A 10 10.30 10.58 18.05
N LEU A 11 10.26 10.18 16.78
CA LEU A 11 10.97 8.99 16.30
C LEU A 11 12.49 9.11 16.55
N LYS A 12 13.06 10.27 16.27
CA LYS A 12 14.49 10.54 16.45
C LYS A 12 14.90 10.57 17.93
N GLU A 13 14.12 11.24 18.78
CA GLU A 13 14.38 11.33 20.22
C GLU A 13 14.32 9.96 20.92
N ASN A 14 13.51 9.03 20.39
CA ASN A 14 13.34 7.69 20.94
C ASN A 14 14.15 6.60 20.21
N ASP A 15 15.04 6.98 19.28
CA ASP A 15 15.86 6.06 18.47
C ASP A 15 15.01 4.96 17.78
N LEU A 16 13.86 5.35 17.25
CA LEU A 16 12.95 4.44 16.58
C LEU A 16 13.21 4.43 15.08
N GLN A 17 13.28 3.24 14.50
CA GLN A 17 13.32 3.06 13.05
C GLN A 17 11.90 3.15 12.49
N ALA A 18 11.74 3.81 11.35
CA ALA A 18 10.47 3.93 10.65
C ALA A 18 10.67 3.91 9.14
N LEU A 19 9.77 3.23 8.45
CA LEU A 19 9.58 3.29 7.01
C LEU A 19 8.23 3.95 6.75
N PHE A 20 8.23 5.06 6.04
CA PHE A 20 7.01 5.75 5.62
C PHE A 20 6.58 5.20 4.27
N ILE A 21 5.32 4.82 4.15
CA ILE A 21 4.80 4.16 2.95
C ILE A 21 3.59 4.92 2.43
N LEU A 22 3.63 5.24 1.13
CA LEU A 22 2.45 5.67 0.39
C LEU A 22 1.96 4.49 -0.46
N SER A 23 0.78 3.96 -0.12
CA SER A 23 0.13 2.90 -0.90
C SER A 23 -0.31 3.43 -2.27
N PRO A 24 -0.48 2.55 -3.28
CA PRO A 24 -0.97 2.95 -4.59
C PRO A 24 -2.31 3.69 -4.50
N THR A 25 -2.41 4.79 -5.21
CA THR A 25 -3.63 5.60 -5.32
C THR A 25 -3.60 6.39 -6.62
N VAL A 26 -4.76 6.80 -7.13
CA VAL A 26 -4.80 7.77 -8.23
C VAL A 26 -4.20 9.08 -7.76
N MET A 27 -3.23 9.56 -8.52
CA MET A 27 -2.41 10.70 -8.16
C MET A 27 -2.79 11.92 -9.03
N GLU A 28 -3.52 12.85 -8.42
CA GLU A 28 -3.77 14.17 -8.98
C GLU A 28 -2.56 15.09 -8.73
N GLU A 29 -2.39 16.12 -9.56
CA GLU A 29 -1.23 17.02 -9.48
C GLU A 29 -1.03 17.65 -8.10
N GLU A 30 -2.10 18.09 -7.46
CA GLU A 30 -2.02 18.70 -6.12
C GLU A 30 -1.63 17.68 -5.04
N LYS A 31 -2.13 16.44 -5.13
CA LYS A 31 -1.73 15.35 -4.25
C LYS A 31 -0.25 15.00 -4.46
N GLN A 32 0.20 14.95 -5.71
CA GLN A 32 1.61 14.68 -6.03
C GLN A 32 2.53 15.72 -5.40
N LYS A 33 2.21 17.01 -5.51
CA LYS A 33 2.97 18.09 -4.88
C LYS A 33 3.04 17.92 -3.36
N MET A 34 1.91 17.57 -2.74
CA MET A 34 1.85 17.33 -1.30
C MET A 34 2.71 16.14 -0.88
N TYR A 35 2.64 15.01 -1.58
CA TYR A 35 3.43 13.82 -1.25
C TYR A 35 4.92 14.03 -1.52
N ASN A 36 5.31 14.73 -2.58
CA ASN A 36 6.70 15.11 -2.82
C ASN A 36 7.25 15.94 -1.64
N TYR A 37 6.46 16.88 -1.12
CA TYR A 37 6.86 17.66 0.05
C TYR A 37 6.99 16.81 1.32
N ILE A 38 6.08 15.85 1.54
CA ILE A 38 6.14 14.89 2.66
C ILE A 38 7.41 14.03 2.53
N GLU A 39 7.68 13.50 1.36
CA GLU A 39 8.87 12.70 1.05
C GLU A 39 10.15 13.47 1.34
N ASP A 40 10.24 14.72 0.87
CA ASP A 40 11.40 15.59 1.14
C ASP A 40 11.61 15.78 2.65
N MET A 41 10.55 16.00 3.42
CA MET A 41 10.64 16.15 4.88
C MET A 41 11.12 14.87 5.57
N VAL A 42 10.57 13.72 5.17
CA VAL A 42 10.92 12.41 5.72
C VAL A 42 12.39 12.10 5.43
N ASN A 43 12.80 12.23 4.17
CA ASN A 43 14.15 11.96 3.72
C ASN A 43 15.18 12.91 4.37
N ALA A 44 14.85 14.20 4.50
CA ALA A 44 15.69 15.19 5.19
C ALA A 44 15.87 14.87 6.69
N SER A 45 14.92 14.15 7.29
CA SER A 45 14.99 13.71 8.69
C SER A 45 15.76 12.40 8.88
N GLY A 46 16.24 11.78 7.79
CA GLY A 46 17.03 10.55 7.81
C GLY A 46 16.18 9.27 7.81
N TYR A 47 14.88 9.38 7.54
CA TYR A 47 14.00 8.25 7.36
C TYR A 47 13.74 7.97 5.88
N GLU A 48 13.27 6.78 5.57
CA GLU A 48 12.94 6.37 4.21
C GLU A 48 11.46 6.59 3.93
N PHE A 49 11.15 7.13 2.74
CA PHE A 49 9.80 7.23 2.20
C PHE A 49 9.68 6.34 0.96
N LEU A 50 8.81 5.34 1.04
CA LEU A 50 8.53 4.40 -0.05
C LEU A 50 7.21 4.77 -0.72
N ASN A 51 7.29 5.41 -1.88
CA ASN A 51 6.14 5.70 -2.72
C ASN A 51 5.84 4.51 -3.63
N MET A 52 4.85 3.70 -3.29
CA MET A 52 4.52 2.51 -4.09
C MET A 52 3.90 2.86 -5.45
N ASN A 53 3.49 4.11 -5.69
CA ASN A 53 3.03 4.54 -7.02
C ASN A 53 4.16 4.54 -8.05
N ASP A 54 5.41 4.67 -7.64
CA ASP A 54 6.58 4.62 -8.53
C ASP A 54 6.85 3.19 -9.06
N TYR A 55 6.19 2.20 -8.48
CA TYR A 55 6.33 0.77 -8.80
C TYR A 55 5.08 0.17 -9.44
N TYR A 56 4.22 0.98 -10.04
CA TYR A 56 2.94 0.55 -10.61
C TYR A 56 3.08 -0.60 -11.62
N GLU A 57 4.05 -0.50 -12.53
CA GLU A 57 4.33 -1.54 -13.52
C GLU A 57 4.88 -2.82 -12.87
N GLU A 58 5.80 -2.67 -11.92
CA GLU A 58 6.43 -3.80 -11.20
C GLU A 58 5.41 -4.54 -10.32
N LEU A 59 4.49 -3.80 -9.70
CA LEU A 59 3.37 -4.34 -8.94
C LEU A 59 2.34 -5.03 -9.85
N GLY A 60 2.32 -4.72 -11.14
CA GLY A 60 1.33 -5.22 -12.09
C GLY A 60 -0.09 -4.75 -11.72
N PHE A 61 -0.23 -3.49 -11.31
CA PHE A 61 -1.52 -2.92 -10.93
C PHE A 61 -2.44 -2.74 -12.13
N ASP A 62 -3.71 -3.12 -11.94
CA ASP A 62 -4.82 -2.88 -12.86
C ASP A 62 -5.86 -2.03 -12.15
N PHE A 63 -6.15 -0.86 -12.72
CA PHE A 63 -7.08 0.10 -12.13
C PHE A 63 -8.48 -0.48 -11.92
N ALA A 64 -8.96 -1.29 -12.86
CA ALA A 64 -10.29 -1.89 -12.79
C ALA A 64 -10.38 -3.06 -11.79
N ALA A 65 -9.26 -3.75 -11.52
CA ALA A 65 -9.24 -4.98 -10.73
C ALA A 65 -8.73 -4.78 -9.30
N ASP A 66 -7.88 -3.78 -9.05
CA ASP A 66 -7.09 -3.68 -7.82
C ASP A 66 -7.59 -2.60 -6.83
N PHE A 67 -8.59 -1.81 -7.23
CA PHE A 67 -9.16 -0.76 -6.39
C PHE A 67 -10.61 -1.05 -6.02
N SER A 68 -11.04 -0.60 -4.83
CA SER A 68 -12.43 -0.67 -4.37
C SER A 68 -13.29 0.46 -4.92
N ASP A 69 -12.66 1.59 -5.19
CA ASP A 69 -13.26 2.83 -5.66
C ASP A 69 -12.27 3.51 -6.62
N TYR A 70 -12.68 3.94 -7.71
CA TYR A 70 -11.97 4.70 -8.77
C TYR A 70 -10.50 5.12 -8.46
N GLY A 71 -9.75 4.27 -7.74
CA GLY A 71 -8.33 4.46 -7.42
C GLY A 71 -8.05 5.15 -6.09
N GLY A 72 -9.05 5.35 -5.24
CA GLY A 72 -8.85 5.91 -3.90
C GLY A 72 -8.28 4.88 -2.91
N HIS A 73 -8.82 3.66 -2.95
CA HIS A 73 -8.42 2.59 -2.01
C HIS A 73 -8.20 1.26 -2.72
N VAL A 74 -7.09 0.62 -2.45
CA VAL A 74 -6.82 -0.74 -2.92
C VAL A 74 -7.83 -1.74 -2.31
N ASN A 75 -8.31 -2.67 -3.11
CA ASN A 75 -9.12 -3.78 -2.63
C ASN A 75 -8.25 -4.98 -2.20
N GLY A 76 -8.88 -6.12 -1.86
CA GLY A 76 -8.15 -7.31 -1.41
C GLY A 76 -7.13 -7.84 -2.43
N VAL A 77 -7.37 -7.71 -3.73
CA VAL A 77 -6.44 -8.14 -4.79
C VAL A 77 -5.26 -7.17 -4.88
N GLY A 78 -5.52 -5.87 -4.91
CA GLY A 78 -4.48 -4.85 -4.87
C GLY A 78 -3.64 -4.93 -3.59
N ALA A 79 -4.28 -5.15 -2.44
CA ALA A 79 -3.59 -5.34 -1.17
C ALA A 79 -2.66 -6.56 -1.17
N GLN A 80 -3.03 -7.66 -1.86
CA GLN A 80 -2.15 -8.82 -2.02
C GLN A 80 -0.86 -8.45 -2.77
N LYS A 81 -0.98 -7.69 -3.86
CA LYS A 81 0.17 -7.22 -4.65
C LYS A 81 1.07 -6.31 -3.81
N CYS A 82 0.48 -5.33 -3.11
CA CYS A 82 1.19 -4.44 -2.20
C CYS A 82 1.95 -5.22 -1.13
N THR A 83 1.29 -6.19 -0.48
CA THR A 83 1.88 -6.99 0.60
C THR A 83 3.03 -7.85 0.09
N ALA A 84 2.91 -8.47 -1.09
CA ALA A 84 3.99 -9.27 -1.68
C ALA A 84 5.22 -8.40 -2.00
N PHE A 85 5.01 -7.24 -2.60
CA PHE A 85 6.07 -6.27 -2.89
C PHE A 85 6.73 -5.79 -1.59
N LEU A 86 5.94 -5.31 -0.64
CA LEU A 86 6.42 -4.75 0.62
C LEU A 86 7.18 -5.80 1.45
N SER A 87 6.68 -7.04 1.51
CA SER A 87 7.37 -8.13 2.20
C SER A 87 8.76 -8.39 1.60
N SER A 88 8.87 -8.41 0.28
CA SER A 88 10.14 -8.57 -0.44
C SER A 88 11.07 -7.38 -0.19
N TYR A 89 10.53 -6.17 -0.23
CA TYR A 89 11.27 -4.93 0.01
C TYR A 89 11.85 -4.89 1.42
N ILE A 90 11.03 -5.17 2.43
CA ILE A 90 11.43 -5.19 3.85
C ILE A 90 12.46 -6.28 4.11
N ALA A 91 12.24 -7.51 3.62
CA ALA A 91 13.19 -8.60 3.79
C ALA A 91 14.56 -8.27 3.19
N LYS A 92 14.58 -7.62 2.02
CA LYS A 92 15.82 -7.24 1.33
C LYS A 92 16.59 -6.12 2.02
N ASN A 93 15.88 -5.07 2.48
CA ASN A 93 16.49 -3.84 2.94
C ASN A 93 16.68 -3.78 4.46
N TYR A 94 15.85 -4.51 5.22
CA TYR A 94 15.85 -4.44 6.69
C TYR A 94 16.27 -5.76 7.36
N GLY A 95 16.53 -6.81 6.58
CA GLY A 95 17.04 -8.07 7.09
C GLY A 95 16.10 -8.77 8.08
N LEU A 96 14.79 -8.56 7.96
CA LEU A 96 13.81 -9.22 8.82
C LEU A 96 13.69 -10.71 8.45
N GLU A 97 13.68 -11.54 9.49
CA GLU A 97 13.53 -12.98 9.35
C GLU A 97 12.06 -13.37 9.11
N ASP A 98 11.85 -14.41 8.30
CA ASP A 98 10.52 -15.01 8.14
C ASP A 98 10.16 -15.84 9.37
N LYS A 99 9.09 -15.45 10.06
CA LYS A 99 8.61 -16.09 11.30
C LYS A 99 7.42 -17.04 11.07
N ARG A 100 7.03 -17.27 9.82
CA ARG A 100 5.92 -18.18 9.51
C ARG A 100 6.25 -19.62 9.94
N GLY A 101 5.31 -20.25 10.65
CA GLY A 101 5.45 -21.61 11.17
C GLY A 101 6.36 -21.75 12.39
N GLU A 102 6.87 -20.63 12.96
CA GLU A 102 7.63 -20.68 14.20
C GLU A 102 6.70 -20.70 15.41
N MET A 103 7.17 -21.35 16.48
CA MET A 103 6.45 -21.40 17.75
C MET A 103 6.23 -19.99 18.33
N GLY A 104 4.99 -19.68 18.70
CA GLY A 104 4.58 -18.36 19.21
C GLY A 104 3.95 -17.47 18.14
N PHE A 105 3.94 -17.90 16.89
CA PHE A 105 3.32 -17.15 15.78
C PHE A 105 2.08 -17.84 15.20
N GLU A 106 1.56 -18.89 15.83
CA GLU A 106 0.44 -19.71 15.34
C GLU A 106 -0.84 -18.88 15.10
N SER A 107 -1.07 -17.83 15.88
CA SER A 107 -2.22 -16.93 15.67
C SER A 107 -2.10 -16.11 14.38
N TRP A 108 -0.89 -15.76 13.98
CA TRP A 108 -0.62 -15.07 12.71
C TRP A 108 -0.78 -16.03 11.53
N ASP A 109 -0.28 -17.26 11.65
CA ASP A 109 -0.47 -18.28 10.64
C ASP A 109 -1.95 -18.59 10.43
N ALA A 110 -2.74 -18.71 11.52
CA ALA A 110 -4.18 -18.92 11.43
C ALA A 110 -4.90 -17.73 10.79
N ALA A 111 -4.54 -16.50 11.15
CA ALA A 111 -5.10 -15.29 10.54
C ALA A 111 -4.77 -15.21 9.04
N TYR A 112 -3.58 -15.61 8.64
CA TYR A 112 -3.19 -15.66 7.23
C TYR A 112 -4.00 -16.68 6.43
N GLU A 113 -4.27 -17.87 6.99
CA GLU A 113 -5.13 -18.88 6.34
C GLU A 113 -6.57 -18.39 6.18
N GLN A 114 -7.12 -17.70 7.19
CA GLN A 114 -8.43 -17.07 7.08
C GLN A 114 -8.44 -15.99 6.00
N TRP A 115 -7.47 -15.10 6.00
CA TRP A 115 -7.36 -14.04 5.01
C TRP A 115 -7.27 -14.58 3.57
N LYS A 116 -6.57 -15.69 3.34
CA LYS A 116 -6.52 -16.33 2.01
C LYS A 116 -7.91 -16.76 1.52
N GLN A 117 -8.75 -17.28 2.42
CA GLN A 117 -10.12 -17.67 2.07
C GLN A 117 -10.96 -16.44 1.72
N GLU A 118 -10.87 -15.38 2.53
CA GLU A 118 -11.58 -14.11 2.28
C GLU A 118 -11.13 -13.47 0.95
N LEU A 119 -9.84 -13.56 0.62
CA LEU A 119 -9.29 -13.07 -0.63
C LEU A 119 -9.86 -13.82 -1.85
N GLU A 120 -9.98 -15.15 -1.78
CA GLU A 120 -10.57 -15.92 -2.88
C GLU A 120 -12.05 -15.58 -3.12
N GLU A 121 -12.81 -15.28 -2.07
CA GLU A 121 -14.18 -14.78 -2.21
C GLU A 121 -14.21 -13.36 -2.80
N ALA A 122 -13.31 -12.49 -2.35
CA ALA A 122 -13.18 -11.12 -2.91
C ALA A 122 -12.85 -11.15 -4.41
N LYS A 123 -11.93 -12.03 -4.84
CA LYS A 123 -11.58 -12.21 -6.27
C LYS A 123 -12.79 -12.58 -7.12
N LYS A 124 -13.64 -13.49 -6.64
CA LYS A 124 -14.86 -13.88 -7.36
C LYS A 124 -15.83 -12.69 -7.51
N THR A 125 -15.98 -11.90 -6.46
CA THR A 125 -16.83 -10.71 -6.46
C THR A 125 -16.30 -9.66 -7.44
N ILE A 126 -15.00 -9.39 -7.43
CA ILE A 126 -14.35 -8.44 -8.33
C ILE A 126 -14.49 -8.89 -9.78
N ALA A 127 -14.21 -10.18 -10.08
CA ALA A 127 -14.36 -10.72 -11.43
C ALA A 127 -15.79 -10.54 -11.96
N LYS A 128 -16.78 -10.79 -11.10
CA LYS A 128 -18.19 -10.56 -11.46
C LYS A 128 -18.49 -9.09 -11.78
N HIS A 129 -18.01 -8.15 -10.98
CA HIS A 129 -18.21 -6.71 -11.21
C HIS A 129 -17.54 -6.25 -12.51
N ILE A 130 -16.34 -6.77 -12.82
CA ILE A 130 -15.66 -6.47 -14.10
C ILE A 130 -16.47 -6.99 -15.28
N GLU A 131 -17.02 -8.22 -15.20
CA GLU A 131 -17.87 -8.80 -16.23
C GLU A 131 -19.17 -8.02 -16.43
N GLU A 132 -19.78 -7.53 -15.35
CA GLU A 132 -21.02 -6.74 -15.36
C GLU A 132 -20.79 -5.28 -15.81
N LYS A 133 -19.56 -4.87 -16.08
CA LYS A 133 -19.17 -3.50 -16.50
C LYS A 133 -19.50 -2.40 -15.47
N ASP A 134 -19.68 -2.75 -14.21
CA ASP A 134 -19.95 -1.76 -13.15
C ASP A 134 -18.85 -0.69 -13.03
N PHE A 135 -17.63 -0.98 -13.54
CA PHE A 135 -16.52 -0.04 -13.60
C PHE A 135 -16.44 0.76 -14.91
N ALA A 136 -17.21 0.38 -15.95
CA ALA A 136 -17.13 1.02 -17.26
C ALA A 136 -17.87 2.37 -17.33
N ASP A 137 -18.74 2.64 -16.38
CA ASP A 137 -19.57 3.84 -16.32
C ASP A 137 -19.08 4.90 -15.31
N ALA A 138 -17.86 4.75 -14.80
CA ALA A 138 -17.27 5.78 -13.95
C ALA A 138 -17.08 7.07 -14.74
N PRO A 139 -17.64 8.21 -14.30
CA PRO A 139 -17.39 9.47 -14.97
C PRO A 139 -15.90 9.78 -14.90
N VAL A 140 -15.25 9.82 -16.07
CA VAL A 140 -13.94 10.44 -16.19
C VAL A 140 -14.20 11.93 -16.02
N GLU A 141 -13.93 12.48 -14.86
CA GLU A 141 -13.86 13.93 -14.71
C GLU A 141 -12.69 14.39 -15.56
N GLU A 142 -13.00 14.96 -16.72
CA GLU A 142 -11.99 15.65 -17.52
C GLU A 142 -11.50 16.84 -16.67
N PRO A 143 -10.19 17.02 -16.52
CA PRO A 143 -9.67 18.19 -15.81
C PRO A 143 -10.06 19.45 -16.60
N GLU A 144 -10.74 20.41 -15.94
CA GLU A 144 -10.99 21.75 -16.45
C GLU A 144 -9.67 22.55 -16.61
#